data_0b4a19950b9bcdd9a4bea955f9ab614c
#
_entry.id   0b4a19950b9bcdd9a4bea955f9ab614c
#
_cell.length_a   1.000
_cell.length_b   1.000
_cell.length_c   1.000
_cell.angle_alpha   90.00
_cell.angle_beta   90.00
_cell.angle_gamma   90.00
#
_symmetry.space_group_name_H-M   'P 1'
#
loop_
_entity.id
_entity.type
_entity.pdbx_description
1 polymer ?
#
loop_
_entity_poly.entity_id
_entity_poly.type
_entity_poly.pdbx_seq_one_letter_code
_entity_poly.pdbx_strand_id
1 'polypeptide(L)'
;MARESIEVLKECEAFLEGHFLLSSGRHSGAYCQMAYLQQYPDKCAEVMAHVAEKLKDTDVDVIVGPAMGGIVYAYELGRQLGKRAIFTERVDNVMTLKRFAIHPGERCIIAEDVVTTGVSSLETTVSYTHLRAHE
;
A
#
# COMPACT_ATOMS: atom_id res chain seq x y z
N MET A 1 -21.94 12.28 -5.63
CA MET A 1 -21.43 11.05 -6.23
C MET A 1 -19.90 11.02 -6.10
N ALA A 2 -19.35 9.90 -5.67
CA ALA A 2 -17.90 9.79 -5.56
C ALA A 2 -17.25 9.86 -6.95
N ARG A 3 -16.13 10.58 -7.05
CA ARG A 3 -15.36 10.67 -8.28
C ARG A 3 -14.61 9.36 -8.54
N GLU A 4 -14.36 9.08 -9.81
CA GLU A 4 -13.51 7.94 -10.17
C GLU A 4 -12.08 8.15 -9.65
N SER A 5 -11.46 7.09 -9.14
CA SER A 5 -10.10 7.17 -8.61
C SER A 5 -9.11 7.73 -9.64
N ILE A 6 -9.27 7.38 -10.92
CA ILE A 6 -8.38 7.85 -11.97
C ILE A 6 -8.42 9.37 -12.14
N GLU A 7 -9.59 9.97 -11.94
CA GLU A 7 -9.74 11.43 -12.04
C GLU A 7 -8.96 12.13 -10.93
N VAL A 8 -9.04 11.58 -9.70
CA VAL A 8 -8.31 12.09 -8.55
C VAL A 8 -6.80 11.96 -8.77
N LEU A 9 -6.36 10.81 -9.29
CA LEU A 9 -4.94 10.57 -9.58
C LEU A 9 -4.39 11.54 -10.63
N LYS A 10 -5.17 11.83 -11.68
CA LYS A 10 -4.77 12.81 -12.70
C LYS A 10 -4.68 14.22 -12.13
N GLU A 11 -5.62 14.61 -11.29
CA GLU A 11 -5.65 15.92 -10.63
C GLU A 11 -4.41 16.13 -9.74
N CYS A 12 -3.93 15.08 -9.09
CA CYS A 12 -2.74 15.12 -8.24
C CYS A 12 -1.43 14.93 -9.02
N GLU A 13 -1.49 14.77 -10.33
CA GLU A 13 -0.35 14.42 -11.17
C GLU A 13 0.28 13.07 -10.78
N ALA A 14 -0.48 12.22 -10.10
CA ALA A 14 -0.07 10.87 -9.75
C ALA A 14 -0.21 9.89 -10.91
N PHE A 15 -1.04 10.22 -11.89
CA PHE A 15 -1.17 9.48 -13.14
C PHE A 15 -0.93 10.42 -14.32
N LEU A 16 0.09 10.12 -15.11
CA LEU A 16 0.50 10.92 -16.26
C LEU A 16 0.37 10.11 -17.53
N GLU A 17 -0.14 10.75 -18.58
CA GLU A 17 -0.20 10.20 -19.93
C GLU A 17 0.84 10.89 -20.79
N GLY A 18 1.51 10.14 -21.66
CA GLY A 18 2.56 10.67 -22.52
C GLY A 18 3.45 9.56 -23.06
N HIS A 19 4.73 9.82 -23.17
CA HIS A 19 5.72 8.84 -23.61
C HIS A 19 6.83 8.77 -22.55
N PHE A 20 6.91 7.64 -21.86
CA PHE A 20 7.82 7.45 -20.75
C PHE A 20 8.76 6.29 -20.99
N LEU A 21 10.03 6.48 -20.67
CA LEU A 21 11.03 5.42 -20.66
C LEU A 21 11.11 4.86 -19.24
N LEU A 22 10.77 3.58 -19.10
CA LEU A 22 10.81 2.89 -17.81
C LEU A 22 12.23 2.43 -17.48
N SER A 23 12.48 2.16 -16.20
CA SER A 23 13.76 1.64 -15.72
C SER A 23 14.16 0.31 -16.36
N SER A 24 13.17 -0.45 -16.84
CA SER A 24 13.37 -1.69 -17.60
C SER A 24 13.88 -1.47 -19.03
N GLY A 25 13.93 -0.21 -19.50
CA GLY A 25 14.22 0.12 -20.90
C GLY A 25 13.02 0.07 -21.83
N ARG A 26 11.85 -0.33 -21.31
CA ARG A 26 10.60 -0.34 -22.08
C ARG A 26 9.96 1.04 -22.10
N HIS A 27 9.15 1.29 -23.11
CA HIS A 27 8.36 2.51 -23.24
C HIS A 27 6.93 2.27 -22.76
N SER A 28 6.35 3.31 -22.14
CA SER A 28 4.97 3.27 -21.66
C SER A 28 4.24 4.55 -22.06
N GLY A 29 2.96 4.44 -22.39
CA GLY A 29 2.08 5.59 -22.63
C GLY A 29 1.54 6.20 -21.35
N ALA A 30 1.82 5.61 -20.20
CA ALA A 30 1.37 6.10 -18.91
C ALA A 30 2.44 5.88 -17.85
N TYR A 31 2.42 6.73 -16.83
CA TYR A 31 3.32 6.63 -15.68
C TYR A 31 2.56 6.97 -14.40
N CYS A 32 2.75 6.14 -13.37
CA CYS A 32 2.16 6.37 -12.06
C CYS A 32 3.23 6.73 -11.05
N GLN A 33 3.00 7.87 -10.37
CA GLN A 33 3.81 8.30 -9.23
C GLN A 33 2.88 8.45 -8.03
N MET A 34 2.61 7.35 -7.36
CA MET A 34 1.60 7.28 -6.32
C MET A 34 1.93 8.13 -5.09
N ALA A 35 3.22 8.40 -4.85
CA ALA A 35 3.62 9.28 -3.77
C ALA A 35 3.03 10.69 -3.91
N TYR A 36 2.72 11.14 -5.12
CA TYR A 36 2.10 12.45 -5.34
C TYR A 36 0.69 12.53 -4.74
N LEU A 37 -0.05 11.42 -4.75
CA LEU A 37 -1.36 11.37 -4.09
C LEU A 37 -1.22 11.52 -2.57
N GLN A 38 -0.18 10.93 -2.01
CA GLN A 38 0.03 10.92 -0.55
C GLN A 38 0.24 12.31 0.05
N GLN A 39 0.71 13.27 -0.72
CA GLN A 39 0.93 14.64 -0.23
C GLN A 39 -0.40 15.41 0.00
N TYR A 40 -1.51 14.90 -0.54
CA TYR A 40 -2.84 15.50 -0.39
C TYR A 40 -3.74 14.55 0.44
N PRO A 41 -3.78 14.72 1.77
CA PRO A 41 -4.51 13.78 2.63
C PRO A 41 -5.98 13.59 2.28
N ASP A 42 -6.68 14.67 1.91
CA ASP A 42 -8.09 14.63 1.49
C ASP A 42 -8.29 13.80 0.22
N LYS A 43 -7.42 13.96 -0.75
CA LYS A 43 -7.47 13.21 -2.02
C LYS A 43 -7.05 11.76 -1.83
N CYS A 44 -6.06 11.51 -0.99
CA CYS A 44 -5.66 10.17 -0.61
C CYS A 44 -6.84 9.45 0.08
N ALA A 45 -7.52 10.13 1.00
CA ALA A 45 -8.70 9.59 1.68
C ALA A 45 -9.82 9.25 0.68
N GLU A 46 -10.03 10.09 -0.32
CA GLU A 46 -11.05 9.87 -1.36
C GLU A 46 -10.77 8.59 -2.17
N VAL A 47 -9.52 8.39 -2.59
CA VAL A 47 -9.12 7.16 -3.32
C VAL A 47 -9.19 5.94 -2.40
N MET A 48 -8.70 6.06 -1.17
CA MET A 48 -8.74 4.96 -0.21
C MET A 48 -10.16 4.59 0.20
N ALA A 49 -11.12 5.51 0.12
CA ALA A 49 -12.54 5.20 0.34
C ALA A 49 -13.07 4.18 -0.66
N HIS A 50 -12.63 4.24 -1.92
CA HIS A 50 -12.98 3.25 -2.92
C HIS A 50 -12.41 1.87 -2.58
N VAL A 51 -11.19 1.82 -2.07
CA VAL A 51 -10.56 0.57 -1.63
C VAL A 51 -11.27 0.02 -0.39
N ALA A 52 -11.55 0.88 0.60
CA ALA A 52 -12.25 0.50 1.82
C ALA A 52 -13.64 -0.08 1.52
N GLU A 53 -14.37 0.51 0.58
CA GLU A 53 -15.68 0.01 0.15
C GLU A 53 -15.59 -1.40 -0.42
N LYS A 54 -14.56 -1.70 -1.19
CA LYS A 54 -14.32 -3.05 -1.73
C LYS A 54 -13.95 -4.06 -0.64
N LEU A 55 -13.38 -3.60 0.46
CA LEU A 55 -12.90 -4.45 1.55
C LEU A 55 -13.86 -4.53 2.74
N LYS A 56 -14.98 -3.80 2.72
CA LYS A 56 -15.89 -3.69 3.88
C LYS A 56 -16.40 -5.04 4.41
N ASP A 57 -16.57 -6.02 3.53
CA ASP A 57 -17.05 -7.35 3.90
C ASP A 57 -15.91 -8.38 4.01
N THR A 58 -14.68 -7.92 3.88
CA THR A 58 -13.50 -8.77 4.01
C THR A 58 -13.06 -8.80 5.47
N ASP A 59 -12.78 -9.98 5.98
CA ASP A 59 -12.35 -10.18 7.36
C ASP A 59 -10.86 -9.84 7.49
N VAL A 60 -10.58 -8.62 7.92
CA VAL A 60 -9.22 -8.06 8.05
C VAL A 60 -9.02 -7.57 9.48
N ASP A 61 -7.88 -7.87 10.06
CA ASP A 61 -7.50 -7.41 11.40
C ASP A 61 -6.43 -6.32 11.37
N VAL A 62 -5.50 -6.42 10.43
CA VAL A 62 -4.31 -5.56 10.35
C VAL A 62 -4.00 -5.20 8.91
N ILE A 63 -3.72 -3.92 8.67
CA ILE A 63 -3.21 -3.44 7.39
C ILE A 63 -1.71 -3.23 7.53
N VAL A 64 -0.93 -3.79 6.64
CA VAL A 64 0.53 -3.71 6.67
C VAL A 64 1.04 -2.96 5.45
N GLY A 65 1.76 -1.87 5.67
CA GLY A 65 2.37 -1.10 4.60
C GLY A 65 3.89 -1.29 4.56
N PRO A 66 4.45 -1.81 3.46
CA PRO A 66 5.90 -1.81 3.32
C PRO A 66 6.44 -0.38 3.21
N ALA A 67 7.45 -0.05 4.02
CA ALA A 67 8.11 1.26 3.96
C ALA A 67 8.79 1.44 2.61
N MET A 68 8.80 2.66 2.12
CA MET A 68 8.08 3.82 2.65
C MET A 68 6.74 4.05 1.94
N GLY A 69 6.62 3.62 0.69
CA GLY A 69 5.48 3.93 -0.17
C GLY A 69 4.14 3.41 0.33
N GLY A 70 4.14 2.28 1.02
CA GLY A 70 2.91 1.68 1.54
C GLY A 70 2.42 2.23 2.88
N ILE A 71 3.28 2.96 3.63
CA ILE A 71 2.94 3.39 4.99
C ILE A 71 1.69 4.26 5.04
N VAL A 72 1.67 5.30 4.22
CA VAL A 72 0.54 6.27 4.23
C VAL A 72 -0.76 5.60 3.79
N TYR A 73 -0.70 4.76 2.76
CA TYR A 73 -1.89 4.04 2.29
C TYR A 73 -2.42 3.06 3.33
N ALA A 74 -1.53 2.32 3.99
CA ALA A 74 -1.93 1.42 5.07
C ALA A 74 -2.59 2.17 6.22
N TYR A 75 -2.01 3.30 6.62
CA TYR A 75 -2.54 4.13 7.70
C TYR A 75 -3.94 4.65 7.39
N GLU A 76 -4.12 5.23 6.21
CA GLU A 76 -5.43 5.76 5.80
C GLU A 76 -6.48 4.66 5.63
N LEU A 77 -6.10 3.54 5.04
CA LEU A 77 -7.01 2.40 4.89
C LEU A 77 -7.42 1.84 6.24
N GLY A 78 -6.47 1.70 7.16
CA GLY A 78 -6.73 1.28 8.55
C GLY A 78 -7.69 2.23 9.26
N ARG A 79 -7.50 3.54 9.07
CA ARG A 79 -8.40 4.54 9.64
C ARG A 79 -9.83 4.36 9.14
N GLN A 80 -10.01 4.19 7.84
CA GLN A 80 -11.35 4.05 7.25
C GLN A 80 -12.03 2.73 7.62
N LEU A 81 -11.26 1.64 7.73
CA LEU A 81 -11.79 0.33 8.10
C LEU A 81 -11.90 0.14 9.63
N GLY A 82 -11.35 1.06 10.43
CA GLY A 82 -11.31 0.91 11.88
C GLY A 82 -10.39 -0.22 12.34
N LYS A 83 -9.27 -0.44 11.63
CA LYS A 83 -8.31 -1.51 11.89
C LYS A 83 -6.93 -0.95 12.19
N ARG A 84 -6.09 -1.77 12.86
CA ARG A 84 -4.70 -1.41 13.08
C ARG A 84 -3.99 -1.26 11.74
N ALA A 85 -3.11 -0.26 11.67
CA ALA A 85 -2.23 -0.05 10.52
C ALA A 85 -0.79 -0.05 11.02
N ILE A 86 0.02 -0.90 10.46
CA ILE A 86 1.42 -1.07 10.82
C ILE A 86 2.28 -1.04 9.56
N PHE A 87 3.60 -1.02 9.75
CA PHE A 87 4.49 -1.04 8.60
C PHE A 87 5.68 -1.97 8.83
N THR A 88 6.23 -2.45 7.73
CA THR A 88 7.52 -3.12 7.68
C THR A 88 8.56 -2.13 7.17
N GLU A 89 9.82 -2.34 7.53
CA GLU A 89 10.93 -1.48 7.15
C GLU A 89 12.16 -2.32 6.80
N ARG A 90 13.05 -1.75 5.99
CA ARG A 90 14.26 -2.46 5.63
C ARG A 90 15.26 -2.45 6.76
N VAL A 91 15.69 -3.66 7.14
CA VAL A 91 16.77 -3.91 8.09
C VAL A 91 17.79 -4.78 7.36
N ASP A 92 19.02 -4.29 7.25
CA ASP A 92 20.05 -4.95 6.45
C ASP A 92 19.56 -5.31 5.05
N ASN A 93 18.87 -4.36 4.43
CA ASN A 93 18.32 -4.45 3.08
C ASN A 93 17.19 -5.49 2.88
N VAL A 94 16.63 -6.02 3.96
CA VAL A 94 15.50 -6.96 3.94
C VAL A 94 14.29 -6.31 4.62
N MET A 95 13.13 -6.37 3.99
CA MET A 95 11.88 -5.85 4.53
C MET A 95 11.47 -6.69 5.75
N THR A 96 11.38 -6.05 6.92
CA THR A 96 11.26 -6.73 8.21
C THR A 96 10.16 -6.09 9.06
N LEU A 97 9.37 -6.90 9.73
CA LEU A 97 8.46 -6.46 10.78
C LEU A 97 9.27 -6.26 12.06
N LYS A 98 9.59 -5.00 12.36
CA LYS A 98 10.52 -4.66 13.44
C LYS A 98 9.84 -4.05 14.66
N ARG A 99 8.95 -3.10 14.45
CA ARG A 99 8.39 -2.27 15.53
C ARG A 99 7.07 -2.75 16.08
N PHE A 100 6.39 -3.61 15.35
CA PHE A 100 5.03 -4.02 15.65
C PHE A 100 4.93 -5.51 15.80
N ALA A 101 3.84 -5.97 16.41
CA ALA A 101 3.56 -7.40 16.55
C ALA A 101 2.29 -7.73 15.76
N ILE A 102 2.31 -8.91 15.14
CA ILE A 102 1.14 -9.54 14.55
C ILE A 102 0.92 -10.82 15.36
N HIS A 103 -0.30 -11.00 15.84
CA HIS A 103 -0.66 -12.14 16.68
C HIS A 103 -1.19 -13.31 15.84
N PRO A 104 -1.01 -14.56 16.32
CA PRO A 104 -1.56 -15.73 15.62
C PRO A 104 -3.05 -15.57 15.35
N GLY A 105 -3.47 -15.94 14.15
CA GLY A 105 -4.86 -15.84 13.71
C GLY A 105 -5.30 -14.49 13.16
N GLU A 106 -4.50 -13.44 13.32
CA GLU A 106 -4.79 -12.15 12.70
C GLU A 106 -4.66 -12.23 11.18
N ARG A 107 -5.64 -11.69 10.48
CA ARG A 107 -5.65 -11.61 9.02
C ARG A 107 -5.09 -10.28 8.57
N CYS A 108 -4.07 -10.32 7.72
CA CYS A 108 -3.34 -9.15 7.27
C CYS A 108 -3.61 -8.87 5.79
N ILE A 109 -3.75 -7.58 5.47
CA ILE A 109 -3.72 -7.09 4.08
C ILE A 109 -2.48 -6.23 3.92
N ILE A 110 -1.77 -6.41 2.81
CA ILE A 110 -0.64 -5.57 2.45
C ILE A 110 -1.14 -4.44 1.55
N ALA A 111 -0.87 -3.21 1.96
CA ALA A 111 -1.15 -2.02 1.16
C ALA A 111 0.16 -1.45 0.63
N GLU A 112 0.29 -1.44 -0.69
CA GLU A 112 1.48 -0.95 -1.37
C GLU A 112 1.11 0.12 -2.38
N ASP A 113 2.02 1.06 -2.64
CA ASP A 113 1.80 2.11 -3.64
C ASP A 113 1.95 1.56 -5.06
N VAL A 114 3.00 0.80 -5.31
CA VAL A 114 3.29 0.18 -6.61
C VAL A 114 3.86 -1.22 -6.39
N VAL A 115 3.32 -2.19 -7.11
CA VAL A 115 3.87 -3.54 -7.17
C VAL A 115 4.48 -3.75 -8.56
N THR A 116 5.79 -3.87 -8.61
CA THR A 116 6.52 -4.18 -9.86
C THR A 116 6.92 -5.65 -9.90
N THR A 117 7.95 -6.03 -9.15
CA THR A 117 8.38 -7.43 -9.02
C THR A 117 7.69 -8.16 -7.87
N GLY A 118 7.09 -7.41 -6.93
CA GLY A 118 6.47 -7.96 -5.74
C GLY A 118 7.44 -8.30 -4.60
N VAL A 119 8.71 -7.95 -4.73
CA VAL A 119 9.74 -8.32 -3.73
C VAL A 119 9.41 -7.75 -2.36
N SER A 120 9.13 -6.45 -2.24
CA SER A 120 8.81 -5.82 -0.95
C SER A 120 7.57 -6.43 -0.31
N SER A 121 6.52 -6.66 -1.10
CA SER A 121 5.28 -7.28 -0.60
C SER A 121 5.52 -8.72 -0.15
N LEU A 122 6.29 -9.48 -0.92
CA LEU A 122 6.63 -10.86 -0.58
C LEU A 122 7.49 -10.94 0.68
N GLU A 123 8.52 -10.12 0.80
CA GLU A 123 9.37 -10.04 1.99
C GLU A 123 8.55 -9.68 3.23
N THR A 124 7.60 -8.75 3.10
CA THR A 124 6.67 -8.38 4.17
C THR A 124 5.85 -9.59 4.62
N THR A 125 5.28 -10.33 3.68
CA THR A 125 4.50 -11.55 3.96
C THR A 125 5.35 -12.59 4.70
N VAL A 126 6.57 -12.85 4.23
CA VAL A 126 7.49 -13.79 4.86
C VAL A 126 7.84 -13.36 6.28
N SER A 127 8.05 -12.06 6.50
CA SER A 127 8.40 -11.51 7.81
C SER A 127 7.42 -11.93 8.91
N TYR A 128 6.10 -11.71 8.71
CA TYR A 128 5.13 -12.09 9.73
C TYR A 128 4.73 -13.58 9.69
N THR A 129 4.81 -14.22 8.54
CA THR A 129 4.58 -15.67 8.44
C THR A 129 5.63 -16.45 9.21
N HIS A 130 6.89 -16.02 9.12
CA HIS A 130 8.00 -16.61 9.86
C HIS A 130 7.78 -16.50 11.38
N LEU A 131 7.33 -15.34 11.86
CA LEU A 131 7.00 -15.14 13.27
C LEU A 131 5.91 -16.10 13.74
N ARG A 132 4.92 -16.35 12.93
CA ARG A 132 3.84 -17.30 13.26
C ARG A 132 4.30 -18.74 13.32
N ALA A 133 5.31 -19.11 12.56
CA ALA A 133 5.84 -20.48 12.54
C ALA A 133 6.57 -20.86 13.84
N HIS A 134 6.97 -19.89 14.65
CA HIS A 134 7.69 -20.10 15.91
C HIS A 134 6.77 -20.06 17.15
N GLU A 135 5.51 -19.76 16.96
CA GLU A 135 4.48 -19.74 18.01
C GLU A 135 3.56 -20.96 17.94
#